data_919b25c791a3c85798a0a42d87a66ee6
#
_entry.id   919b25c791a3c85798a0a42d87a66ee6
#
_cell.length_a   1.000
_cell.length_b   1.000
_cell.length_c   1.000
_cell.angle_alpha   90.00
_cell.angle_beta   90.00
_cell.angle_gamma   90.00
#
_symmetry.space_group_name_H-M   'P 1'
#
loop_
_entity.id
_entity.type
_entity.pdbx_description
1 polymer ?
#
loop_
_entity_poly.entity_id
_entity_poly.type
_entity_poly.pdbx_seq_one_letter_code
_entity_poly.pdbx_strand_id
1 'polypeptide(L)'
;MSRPQAARGAVTADDGLLLIDKPAGVTSHDVVAAARRMGATRKVGHAGTLDPMATGLLILGVGRATRFLTHLVGADKTYEATVRLGQETITEDAEGEPTAWRGCPAPSGQDERAAFQGRLDAALARLTGAIMQVPSAVSAIKIDGVRSYKRVRDGEDVALAARPVTIHAIDLLGAPRPTIAAGPAGEQVPVVDLDLRVSCSSGTYVRALARDLGEALGCGAHLTALRRTSVGPFDVDEARGLAEASAEVESGANDDPPSGLRTLPLAEAARRCFPALELSHDEARAIRYGQGLPSDALARAGAAPERSVTAKAVTASRSADDGHAADGGDEGRGVVAGFDPDGILVALLTRKGGRARPVLVLSPA
;
A
#
# COMPACT_ATOMS: atom_id res chain seq x y z
N MET A 1 4.79 -17.14 24.08
CA MET A 1 3.56 -16.59 23.47
C MET A 1 2.74 -17.73 22.91
N SER A 2 1.56 -18.01 23.46
CA SER A 2 0.66 -19.08 23.03
C SER A 2 0.22 -18.83 21.59
N ARG A 3 0.25 -19.89 20.77
CA ARG A 3 -0.27 -19.85 19.38
C ARG A 3 -1.77 -19.52 19.43
N PRO A 4 -2.27 -18.51 18.68
CA PRO A 4 -3.70 -18.24 18.61
C PRO A 4 -4.38 -19.47 17.98
N GLN A 5 -5.15 -20.20 18.76
CA GLN A 5 -6.04 -21.25 18.27
C GLN A 5 -7.33 -20.58 17.79
N ALA A 6 -7.81 -20.99 16.61
CA ALA A 6 -9.18 -20.69 16.19
C ALA A 6 -10.16 -21.27 17.22
N ALA A 7 -11.23 -20.53 17.51
CA ALA A 7 -12.30 -21.06 18.36
C ALA A 7 -12.86 -22.36 17.76
N ARG A 8 -13.18 -23.35 18.59
CA ARG A 8 -13.82 -24.59 18.14
C ARG A 8 -15.15 -24.24 17.44
N GLY A 9 -15.31 -24.67 16.19
CA GLY A 9 -16.52 -24.40 15.40
C GLY A 9 -16.44 -23.12 14.54
N ALA A 10 -15.33 -22.38 14.54
CA ALA A 10 -15.19 -21.21 13.69
C ALA A 10 -15.19 -21.58 12.21
N VAL A 11 -15.98 -20.88 11.41
CA VAL A 11 -16.07 -21.04 9.96
C VAL A 11 -14.80 -20.54 9.30
N THR A 12 -14.15 -21.37 8.49
CA THR A 12 -12.98 -20.95 7.72
C THR A 12 -13.42 -20.00 6.62
N ALA A 13 -12.79 -18.82 6.56
CA ALA A 13 -13.08 -17.84 5.52
C ALA A 13 -12.70 -18.35 4.12
N ASP A 14 -13.51 -17.95 3.13
CA ASP A 14 -13.23 -18.22 1.72
C ASP A 14 -11.98 -17.50 1.22
N ASP A 15 -11.39 -18.05 0.14
CA ASP A 15 -10.28 -17.42 -0.56
C ASP A 15 -10.73 -16.06 -1.16
N GLY A 16 -10.10 -14.96 -0.74
CA GLY A 16 -10.47 -13.64 -1.23
C GLY A 16 -9.64 -12.51 -0.63
N LEU A 17 -9.95 -11.29 -1.02
CA LEU A 17 -9.37 -10.10 -0.41
C LEU A 17 -10.25 -9.63 0.76
N LEU A 18 -9.58 -9.17 1.81
CA LEU A 18 -10.22 -8.49 2.93
C LEU A 18 -9.72 -7.05 2.96
N LEU A 19 -10.62 -6.09 2.77
CA LEU A 19 -10.34 -4.67 2.81
C LEU A 19 -10.62 -4.18 4.24
N ILE A 20 -9.57 -3.73 4.93
CA ILE A 20 -9.66 -3.22 6.32
C ILE A 20 -9.26 -1.75 6.37
N ASP A 21 -10.12 -0.93 6.96
CA ASP A 21 -9.74 0.40 7.43
C ASP A 21 -8.94 0.24 8.74
N LYS A 22 -7.62 0.29 8.60
CA LYS A 22 -6.72 0.11 9.74
C LYS A 22 -6.82 1.31 10.68
N PRO A 23 -7.15 1.11 11.97
CA PRO A 23 -7.10 2.20 12.93
C PRO A 23 -5.66 2.61 13.27
N ALA A 24 -5.49 3.80 13.85
CA ALA A 24 -4.21 4.24 14.41
C ALA A 24 -3.79 3.36 15.61
N GLY A 25 -2.49 3.34 15.89
CA GLY A 25 -1.90 2.69 17.07
C GLY A 25 -1.72 1.18 16.96
N VAL A 26 -2.13 0.54 15.85
CA VAL A 26 -1.90 -0.90 15.60
C VAL A 26 -1.00 -1.11 14.39
N THR A 27 -0.20 -2.17 14.42
CA THR A 27 0.64 -2.53 13.27
C THR A 27 -0.15 -3.28 12.20
N SER A 28 0.33 -3.27 10.95
CA SER A 28 -0.23 -4.12 9.89
C SER A 28 -0.18 -5.62 10.25
N HIS A 29 0.79 -6.05 11.07
CA HIS A 29 0.90 -7.43 11.55
C HIS A 29 -0.20 -7.77 12.58
N ASP A 30 -0.60 -6.83 13.43
CA ASP A 30 -1.70 -7.02 14.38
C ASP A 30 -3.02 -7.23 13.64
N VAL A 31 -3.24 -6.46 12.56
CA VAL A 31 -4.41 -6.65 11.69
C VAL A 31 -4.40 -8.02 11.01
N VAL A 32 -3.24 -8.48 10.50
CA VAL A 32 -3.10 -9.85 9.96
C VAL A 32 -3.38 -10.90 11.03
N ALA A 33 -2.90 -10.69 12.27
CA ALA A 33 -3.16 -11.62 13.37
C ALA A 33 -4.65 -11.68 13.74
N ALA A 34 -5.35 -10.52 13.74
CA ALA A 34 -6.79 -10.46 13.93
C ALA A 34 -7.55 -11.19 12.79
N ALA A 35 -7.20 -10.90 11.53
CA ALA A 35 -7.82 -11.54 10.37
C ALA A 35 -7.63 -13.07 10.36
N ARG A 36 -6.47 -13.57 10.83
CA ARG A 36 -6.23 -15.02 11.00
C ARG A 36 -7.17 -15.66 12.02
N ARG A 37 -7.48 -14.95 13.10
CA ARG A 37 -8.44 -15.42 14.12
C ARG A 37 -9.86 -15.41 13.56
N MET A 38 -10.29 -14.27 13.00
CA MET A 38 -11.63 -14.09 12.43
C MET A 38 -11.90 -15.09 11.29
N GLY A 39 -10.93 -15.31 10.40
CA GLY A 39 -11.08 -16.23 9.27
C GLY A 39 -10.73 -17.68 9.57
N ALA A 40 -10.46 -18.07 10.82
CA ALA A 40 -10.07 -19.42 11.22
C ALA A 40 -8.96 -20.04 10.33
N THR A 41 -8.03 -19.22 9.82
CA THR A 41 -6.97 -19.66 8.90
C THR A 41 -5.64 -18.99 9.20
N ARG A 42 -4.53 -19.71 8.96
CA ARG A 42 -3.18 -19.15 9.05
C ARG A 42 -2.73 -18.45 7.75
N LYS A 43 -3.41 -18.73 6.64
CA LYS A 43 -3.05 -18.21 5.31
C LYS A 43 -3.63 -16.81 5.14
N VAL A 44 -3.03 -15.83 5.82
CA VAL A 44 -3.36 -14.40 5.67
C VAL A 44 -2.05 -13.62 5.56
N GLY A 45 -1.98 -12.72 4.57
CA GLY A 45 -0.91 -11.75 4.34
C GLY A 45 -1.48 -10.37 3.99
N HIS A 46 -0.64 -9.35 3.79
CA HIS A 46 -1.07 -8.02 3.37
C HIS A 46 -0.29 -7.48 2.17
N ALA A 47 -0.89 -6.54 1.42
CA ALA A 47 -0.27 -5.84 0.30
C ALA A 47 0.13 -4.42 0.71
N GLY A 48 1.36 -4.26 1.20
CA GLY A 48 1.93 -2.97 1.60
C GLY A 48 1.65 -2.59 3.05
N THR A 49 2.72 -2.45 3.81
CA THR A 49 2.69 -2.05 5.22
C THR A 49 2.13 -0.63 5.37
N LEU A 50 1.41 -0.40 6.47
CA LEU A 50 1.13 0.92 7.04
C LEU A 50 1.85 1.01 8.38
N ASP A 51 2.45 2.17 8.64
CA ASP A 51 3.07 2.48 9.94
C ASP A 51 2.00 2.47 11.05
N PRO A 52 2.35 2.29 12.34
CA PRO A 52 1.36 2.20 13.41
C PRO A 52 0.47 3.43 13.50
N MET A 53 1.04 4.65 13.37
CA MET A 53 0.29 5.91 13.39
C MET A 53 -0.64 6.07 12.17
N ALA A 54 -0.29 5.48 11.03
CA ALA A 54 -1.07 5.61 9.81
C ALA A 54 -2.37 4.83 9.88
N THR A 55 -3.42 5.38 9.26
CA THR A 55 -4.75 4.78 9.14
C THR A 55 -5.10 4.44 7.69
N GLY A 56 -6.28 3.87 7.47
CA GLY A 56 -6.83 3.69 6.14
C GLY A 56 -6.63 2.31 5.55
N LEU A 57 -6.78 2.22 4.25
CA LEU A 57 -6.92 0.96 3.51
C LEU A 57 -5.70 0.04 3.66
N LEU A 58 -5.91 -1.11 4.29
CA LEU A 58 -4.98 -2.23 4.33
C LEU A 58 -5.64 -3.44 3.65
N ILE A 59 -5.09 -3.85 2.49
CA ILE A 59 -5.59 -5.01 1.75
C ILE A 59 -4.91 -6.27 2.27
N LEU A 60 -5.72 -7.22 2.73
CA LEU A 60 -5.28 -8.54 3.15
C LEU A 60 -5.72 -9.59 2.11
N GLY A 61 -4.90 -10.59 1.88
CA GLY A 61 -5.28 -11.78 1.13
C GLY A 61 -5.50 -12.93 2.09
N VAL A 62 -6.62 -13.64 1.92
CA VAL A 62 -7.00 -14.81 2.69
C VAL A 62 -6.89 -16.05 1.81
N GLY A 63 -6.34 -17.13 2.33
CA GLY A 63 -6.20 -18.39 1.60
C GLY A 63 -5.31 -18.24 0.35
N ARG A 64 -5.82 -18.63 -0.82
CA ARG A 64 -5.11 -18.53 -2.12
C ARG A 64 -4.84 -17.08 -2.53
N ALA A 65 -5.63 -16.12 -2.04
CA ALA A 65 -5.43 -14.70 -2.30
C ALA A 65 -4.09 -14.17 -1.77
N THR A 66 -3.44 -14.86 -0.84
CA THR A 66 -2.09 -14.48 -0.39
C THR A 66 -1.08 -14.42 -1.54
N ARG A 67 -1.24 -15.29 -2.57
CA ARG A 67 -0.40 -15.26 -3.78
C ARG A 67 -0.79 -14.14 -4.74
N PHE A 68 -2.07 -13.74 -4.76
CA PHE A 68 -2.55 -12.62 -5.57
C PHE A 68 -2.00 -11.27 -5.08
N LEU A 69 -1.68 -11.15 -3.78
CA LEU A 69 -1.13 -9.92 -3.21
C LEU A 69 0.18 -9.46 -3.87
N THR A 70 0.99 -10.36 -4.40
CA THR A 70 2.24 -10.00 -5.12
C THR A 70 1.98 -9.08 -6.29
N HIS A 71 0.80 -9.16 -6.90
CA HIS A 71 0.37 -8.29 -7.99
C HIS A 71 -0.20 -6.95 -7.51
N LEU A 72 -0.61 -6.85 -6.23
CA LEU A 72 -1.13 -5.61 -5.64
C LEU A 72 -0.05 -4.77 -4.96
N VAL A 73 1.03 -5.36 -4.49
CA VAL A 73 2.12 -4.65 -3.78
C VAL A 73 2.63 -3.47 -4.59
N GLY A 74 2.78 -3.65 -5.91
CA GLY A 74 3.29 -2.62 -6.81
C GLY A 74 2.24 -1.61 -7.30
N ALA A 75 0.97 -1.75 -6.94
CA ALA A 75 -0.07 -0.80 -7.33
C ALA A 75 0.21 0.61 -6.79
N ASP A 76 -0.25 1.62 -7.52
CA ASP A 76 -0.24 3.00 -7.08
C ASP A 76 -1.12 3.19 -5.85
N LYS A 77 -0.82 4.20 -5.06
CA LYS A 77 -1.49 4.49 -3.80
C LYS A 77 -1.81 5.97 -3.69
N THR A 78 -2.92 6.26 -3.03
CA THR A 78 -3.26 7.63 -2.66
C THR A 78 -3.33 7.75 -1.14
N TYR A 79 -2.81 8.85 -0.63
CA TYR A 79 -2.78 9.17 0.78
C TYR A 79 -3.34 10.56 1.03
N GLU A 80 -3.98 10.74 2.16
CA GLU A 80 -4.19 12.04 2.79
C GLU A 80 -3.23 12.15 3.98
N ALA A 81 -2.53 13.27 4.05
CA ALA A 81 -1.46 13.49 5.02
C ALA A 81 -1.55 14.90 5.60
N THR A 82 -1.30 15.03 6.90
CA THR A 82 -1.04 16.34 7.51
C THR A 82 0.45 16.48 7.75
N VAL A 83 1.06 17.45 7.09
CA VAL A 83 2.49 17.82 7.23
C VAL A 83 2.61 19.01 8.14
N ARG A 84 3.35 18.89 9.23
CA ARG A 84 3.70 19.98 10.12
C ARG A 84 5.04 20.60 9.73
N LEU A 85 5.02 21.86 9.29
CA LEU A 85 6.19 22.68 9.00
C LEU A 85 6.70 23.34 10.28
N GLY A 86 8.02 23.37 10.47
CA GLY A 86 8.67 24.07 11.60
C GLY A 86 9.12 23.15 12.74
N GLN A 87 8.89 21.84 12.65
CA GLN A 87 9.34 20.86 13.63
C GLN A 87 9.78 19.59 12.92
N GLU A 88 10.86 18.97 13.37
CA GLU A 88 11.37 17.69 12.87
C GLU A 88 11.30 16.62 13.95
N THR A 89 11.12 15.36 13.56
CA THR A 89 11.14 14.20 14.48
C THR A 89 12.05 13.11 13.93
N ILE A 90 12.58 12.25 14.81
CA ILE A 90 13.51 11.18 14.41
C ILE A 90 12.89 10.14 13.45
N THR A 91 11.57 9.95 13.50
CA THR A 91 10.83 9.03 12.64
C THR A 91 10.22 9.70 11.41
N GLU A 92 10.35 11.04 11.31
CA GLU A 92 9.68 11.88 10.28
C GLU A 92 8.14 11.82 10.39
N ASP A 93 7.60 11.37 11.55
CA ASP A 93 6.17 11.31 11.88
C ASP A 93 5.90 11.59 13.36
N ALA A 94 4.62 11.54 13.76
CA ALA A 94 4.17 11.88 15.11
C ALA A 94 4.58 10.88 16.21
N GLU A 95 5.12 9.70 15.86
CA GLU A 95 5.57 8.70 16.84
C GLU A 95 7.01 8.95 17.31
N GLY A 96 7.78 9.77 16.56
CA GLY A 96 9.17 10.09 16.89
C GLY A 96 9.34 11.25 17.84
N GLU A 97 10.37 11.16 18.67
CA GLU A 97 10.79 12.30 19.49
C GLU A 97 11.20 13.47 18.58
N PRO A 98 10.79 14.72 18.92
CA PRO A 98 11.23 15.89 18.19
C PRO A 98 12.74 16.08 18.28
N THR A 99 13.37 16.40 17.13
CA THR A 99 14.82 16.59 17.01
C THR A 99 15.20 18.05 16.72
N ALA A 100 14.29 18.83 16.12
CA ALA A 100 14.49 20.25 15.85
C ALA A 100 13.18 21.04 15.91
N TRP A 101 13.26 22.27 16.37
CA TRP A 101 12.16 23.24 16.47
C TRP A 101 12.56 24.54 15.75
N ARG A 102 12.58 24.51 14.42
CA ARG A 102 13.01 25.64 13.60
C ARG A 102 11.97 26.75 13.55
N GLY A 103 10.70 26.38 13.81
CA GLY A 103 9.56 27.26 13.65
C GLY A 103 9.20 27.52 12.18
N CYS A 104 7.94 27.81 11.96
CA CYS A 104 7.40 28.29 10.69
C CYS A 104 6.31 29.31 11.01
N PRO A 105 6.67 30.60 11.20
CA PRO A 105 5.68 31.61 11.51
C PRO A 105 4.72 31.81 10.33
N ALA A 106 3.44 31.93 10.65
CA ALA A 106 2.42 32.19 9.64
C ALA A 106 2.64 33.55 8.99
N PRO A 107 2.47 33.68 7.67
CA PRO A 107 2.55 34.96 6.99
C PRO A 107 1.42 35.90 7.45
N SER A 108 1.76 37.10 7.86
CA SER A 108 0.84 38.08 8.48
C SER A 108 0.14 38.99 7.48
N GLY A 109 0.82 39.33 6.38
CA GLY A 109 0.35 40.25 5.33
C GLY A 109 -0.04 39.54 4.03
N GLN A 110 -0.66 40.28 3.11
CA GLN A 110 -1.04 39.75 1.80
C GLN A 110 0.20 39.34 0.98
N ASP A 111 1.24 40.17 0.97
CA ASP A 111 2.47 39.96 0.23
C ASP A 111 3.25 38.75 0.80
N GLU A 112 3.30 38.61 2.14
CA GLU A 112 3.93 37.47 2.79
C GLU A 112 3.17 36.16 2.49
N ARG A 113 1.83 36.20 2.46
CA ARG A 113 1.01 35.05 2.07
C ARG A 113 1.26 34.64 0.62
N ALA A 114 1.32 35.61 -0.30
CA ALA A 114 1.61 35.33 -1.70
C ALA A 114 3.03 34.77 -1.87
N ALA A 115 4.02 35.31 -1.17
CA ALA A 115 5.39 34.81 -1.19
C ALA A 115 5.51 33.40 -0.58
N PHE A 116 4.82 33.10 0.52
CA PHE A 116 4.77 31.78 1.12
C PHE A 116 4.12 30.77 0.17
N GLN A 117 2.96 31.11 -0.42
CA GLN A 117 2.27 30.25 -1.38
C GLN A 117 3.17 29.96 -2.59
N GLY A 118 3.85 30.96 -3.15
CA GLY A 118 4.76 30.78 -4.28
C GLY A 118 5.92 29.83 -3.96
N ARG A 119 6.51 29.91 -2.74
CA ARG A 119 7.55 28.97 -2.31
C ARG A 119 7.00 27.57 -2.11
N LEU A 120 5.79 27.45 -1.52
CA LEU A 120 5.11 26.17 -1.31
C LEU A 120 4.83 25.50 -2.66
N ASP A 121 4.21 26.21 -3.60
CA ASP A 121 3.89 25.69 -4.94
C ASP A 121 5.15 25.23 -5.69
N ALA A 122 6.23 26.01 -5.60
CA ALA A 122 7.52 25.64 -6.20
C ALA A 122 8.13 24.38 -5.55
N ALA A 123 8.01 24.23 -4.22
CA ALA A 123 8.50 23.07 -3.50
C ALA A 123 7.68 21.82 -3.85
N LEU A 124 6.34 21.90 -3.88
CA LEU A 124 5.46 20.79 -4.28
C LEU A 124 5.70 20.38 -5.74
N ALA A 125 5.89 21.34 -6.64
CA ALA A 125 6.20 21.05 -8.04
C ALA A 125 7.51 20.26 -8.20
N ARG A 126 8.55 20.57 -7.41
CA ARG A 126 9.83 19.84 -7.41
C ARG A 126 9.73 18.43 -6.88
N LEU A 127 8.77 18.14 -6.00
CA LEU A 127 8.52 16.83 -5.41
C LEU A 127 7.55 16.01 -6.25
N THR A 128 6.97 16.56 -7.32
CA THR A 128 6.05 15.89 -8.24
C THR A 128 6.79 15.35 -9.46
N GLY A 129 6.32 14.23 -10.01
CA GLY A 129 6.94 13.54 -11.16
C GLY A 129 7.87 12.40 -10.74
N ALA A 130 8.81 12.05 -11.61
CA ALA A 130 9.83 11.04 -11.33
C ALA A 130 10.95 11.66 -10.49
N ILE A 131 11.13 11.18 -9.26
CA ILE A 131 12.13 11.69 -8.34
C ILE A 131 13.00 10.57 -7.76
N MET A 132 14.18 10.93 -7.28
CA MET A 132 15.04 10.07 -6.47
C MET A 132 14.79 10.38 -4.99
N GLN A 133 14.16 9.48 -4.26
CA GLN A 133 13.82 9.66 -2.85
C GLN A 133 14.75 8.83 -1.96
N VAL A 134 15.33 9.45 -0.94
CA VAL A 134 15.98 8.74 0.17
C VAL A 134 14.89 8.30 1.13
N PRO A 135 14.70 6.98 1.32
CA PRO A 135 13.66 6.48 2.25
C PRO A 135 13.90 6.95 3.68
N SER A 136 12.83 6.94 4.49
CA SER A 136 12.95 7.17 5.93
C SER A 136 13.91 6.17 6.57
N ALA A 137 14.84 6.65 7.41
CA ALA A 137 15.79 5.80 8.13
C ALA A 137 15.06 4.80 9.05
N VAL A 138 13.93 5.20 9.63
CA VAL A 138 13.06 4.32 10.42
C VAL A 138 12.08 3.60 9.48
N SER A 139 12.57 2.54 8.80
CA SER A 139 11.76 1.79 7.84
C SER A 139 11.97 0.28 7.96
N ALA A 140 11.14 -0.49 7.26
CA ALA A 140 11.24 -1.96 7.20
C ALA A 140 12.33 -2.44 6.22
N ILE A 141 13.08 -1.55 5.57
CA ILE A 141 14.18 -1.89 4.67
C ILE A 141 15.23 -2.66 5.44
N LYS A 142 15.72 -3.75 4.86
CA LYS A 142 16.82 -4.54 5.44
C LYS A 142 18.15 -4.04 4.88
N ILE A 143 19.13 -3.84 5.77
CA ILE A 143 20.53 -3.57 5.46
C ILE A 143 21.33 -4.70 6.11
N ASP A 144 22.04 -5.49 5.32
CA ASP A 144 22.78 -6.68 5.77
C ASP A 144 21.92 -7.65 6.59
N GLY A 145 20.66 -7.85 6.17
CA GLY A 145 19.71 -8.74 6.83
C GLY A 145 19.01 -8.18 8.08
N VAL A 146 19.42 -6.99 8.58
CA VAL A 146 18.80 -6.33 9.74
C VAL A 146 17.89 -5.18 9.26
N ARG A 147 16.68 -5.08 9.82
CA ARG A 147 15.76 -4.00 9.46
C ARG A 147 16.28 -2.65 9.95
N SER A 148 16.19 -1.62 9.10
CA SER A 148 16.67 -0.26 9.35
C SER A 148 16.13 0.33 10.66
N TYR A 149 14.83 0.18 10.97
CA TYR A 149 14.25 0.68 12.20
C TYR A 149 14.91 0.12 13.47
N LYS A 150 15.46 -1.12 13.41
CA LYS A 150 16.16 -1.72 14.54
C LYS A 150 17.52 -1.06 14.74
N ARG A 151 18.26 -0.81 13.65
CA ARG A 151 19.56 -0.14 13.70
C ARG A 151 19.45 1.28 14.25
N VAL A 152 18.47 2.06 13.79
CA VAL A 152 18.21 3.42 14.30
C VAL A 152 17.89 3.38 15.80
N ARG A 153 17.05 2.42 16.25
CA ARG A 153 16.75 2.28 17.68
C ARG A 153 17.97 1.86 18.51
N ASP A 154 18.89 1.11 17.93
CA ASP A 154 20.15 0.71 18.55
C ASP A 154 21.21 1.84 18.48
N GLY A 155 20.86 3.06 17.97
CA GLY A 155 21.68 4.25 17.91
C GLY A 155 22.63 4.31 16.70
N GLU A 156 22.45 3.44 15.71
CA GLU A 156 23.26 3.45 14.48
C GLU A 156 22.78 4.55 13.53
N ASP A 157 23.69 5.28 12.93
CA ASP A 157 23.40 6.18 11.80
C ASP A 157 23.22 5.35 10.53
N VAL A 158 22.04 5.44 9.91
CA VAL A 158 21.62 4.60 8.78
C VAL A 158 21.50 5.45 7.52
N ALA A 159 22.52 5.36 6.66
CA ALA A 159 22.46 5.95 5.33
C ALA A 159 21.77 4.99 4.34
N LEU A 160 20.62 5.41 3.80
CA LEU A 160 19.89 4.67 2.77
C LEU A 160 20.18 5.27 1.38
N ALA A 161 20.34 4.41 0.39
CA ALA A 161 20.48 4.86 -0.99
C ALA A 161 19.14 5.42 -1.52
N ALA A 162 19.20 6.51 -2.26
CA ALA A 162 18.06 7.06 -2.97
C ALA A 162 17.49 6.04 -3.97
N ARG A 163 16.17 6.01 -4.11
CA ARG A 163 15.44 5.08 -4.99
C ARG A 163 14.49 5.84 -5.89
N PRO A 164 14.32 5.42 -7.16
CA PRO A 164 13.38 6.05 -8.05
C PRO A 164 11.94 5.77 -7.61
N VAL A 165 11.15 6.83 -7.46
CA VAL A 165 9.71 6.78 -7.23
C VAL A 165 9.02 7.80 -8.14
N THR A 166 7.71 7.64 -8.36
CA THR A 166 6.91 8.59 -9.12
C THR A 166 5.82 9.15 -8.23
N ILE A 167 5.79 10.45 -8.09
CA ILE A 167 4.70 11.17 -7.45
C ILE A 167 3.80 11.69 -8.56
N HIS A 168 2.62 11.10 -8.69
CA HIS A 168 1.69 11.44 -9.77
C HIS A 168 1.05 12.81 -9.56
N ALA A 169 0.70 13.12 -8.30
CA ALA A 169 0.14 14.40 -7.89
C ALA A 169 0.36 14.66 -6.40
N ILE A 170 0.48 15.93 -6.05
CA ILE A 170 0.38 16.44 -4.67
C ILE A 170 -0.58 17.62 -4.69
N ASP A 171 -1.75 17.46 -4.07
CA ASP A 171 -2.79 18.48 -3.98
C ASP A 171 -2.88 19.02 -2.56
N LEU A 172 -2.91 20.35 -2.41
CA LEU A 172 -3.19 21.00 -1.12
C LEU A 172 -4.71 20.96 -0.86
N LEU A 173 -5.14 20.35 0.24
CA LEU A 173 -6.54 20.13 0.61
C LEU A 173 -7.14 21.30 1.44
N GLY A 174 -6.65 22.49 1.28
CA GLY A 174 -7.15 23.67 2.00
C GLY A 174 -6.06 24.67 2.27
N ALA A 175 -6.39 25.75 2.97
CA ALA A 175 -5.41 26.76 3.34
C ALA A 175 -4.45 26.22 4.42
N PRO A 176 -3.16 26.63 4.39
CA PRO A 176 -2.22 26.36 5.47
C PRO A 176 -2.77 26.80 6.82
N ARG A 177 -2.68 25.94 7.85
CA ARG A 177 -3.23 26.20 9.19
C ARG A 177 -2.12 26.54 10.18
N PRO A 178 -1.99 27.81 10.61
CA PRO A 178 -1.09 28.18 11.69
C PRO A 178 -1.48 27.48 13.01
N THR A 179 -0.49 26.96 13.71
CA THR A 179 -0.68 26.36 15.03
C THR A 179 0.60 26.54 15.88
N ILE A 180 0.59 25.98 17.08
CA ILE A 180 1.71 26.07 18.04
C ILE A 180 2.15 24.65 18.39
N ALA A 181 3.43 24.39 18.35
CA ALA A 181 4.05 23.20 18.91
C ALA A 181 4.75 23.56 20.22
N ALA A 182 4.85 22.58 21.14
CA ALA A 182 5.65 22.74 22.33
C ALA A 182 7.13 22.55 22.00
N GLY A 183 7.95 23.49 22.41
CA GLY A 183 9.40 23.41 22.32
C GLY A 183 10.01 22.60 23.48
N PRO A 184 11.33 22.35 23.48
CA PRO A 184 12.01 21.48 24.44
C PRO A 184 11.96 21.99 25.89
N ALA A 185 11.87 23.28 26.11
CA ALA A 185 11.72 23.91 27.43
C ALA A 185 10.27 24.36 27.73
N GLY A 186 9.30 23.94 26.91
CA GLY A 186 7.90 24.32 27.05
C GLY A 186 7.54 25.66 26.38
N GLU A 187 8.46 26.25 25.64
CA GLU A 187 8.18 27.45 24.85
C GLU A 187 7.21 27.14 23.70
N GLN A 188 6.51 28.19 23.26
CA GLN A 188 5.59 28.10 22.14
C GLN A 188 6.33 28.33 20.81
N VAL A 189 6.39 27.30 19.98
CA VAL A 189 7.01 27.38 18.64
C VAL A 189 5.92 27.50 17.59
N PRO A 190 5.87 28.61 16.82
CA PRO A 190 4.89 28.74 15.74
C PRO A 190 5.22 27.75 14.62
N VAL A 191 4.21 27.00 14.20
CA VAL A 191 4.28 25.98 13.12
C VAL A 191 3.09 26.12 12.19
N VAL A 192 3.16 25.48 11.02
CA VAL A 192 2.06 25.49 10.03
C VAL A 192 1.75 24.06 9.63
N ASP A 193 0.49 23.65 9.75
CA ASP A 193 0.00 22.38 9.26
C ASP A 193 -0.58 22.51 7.85
N LEU A 194 -0.18 21.59 6.96
CA LEU A 194 -0.65 21.48 5.59
C LEU A 194 -1.37 20.13 5.44
N ASP A 195 -2.60 20.15 4.93
CA ASP A 195 -3.27 18.92 4.52
C ASP A 195 -3.04 18.67 3.04
N LEU A 196 -2.46 17.53 2.71
CA LEU A 196 -2.07 17.15 1.36
C LEU A 196 -2.74 15.85 0.95
N ARG A 197 -3.15 15.76 -0.33
CA ARG A 197 -3.42 14.49 -0.99
C ARG A 197 -2.25 14.14 -1.88
N VAL A 198 -1.68 12.94 -1.68
CA VAL A 198 -0.51 12.45 -2.43
C VAL A 198 -0.89 11.19 -3.19
N SER A 199 -0.83 11.23 -4.52
CA SER A 199 -0.94 10.05 -5.40
C SER A 199 0.45 9.65 -5.88
N CYS A 200 0.86 8.40 -5.66
CA CYS A 200 2.24 7.99 -5.90
C CYS A 200 2.38 6.51 -6.24
N SER A 201 3.51 6.19 -6.86
CA SER A 201 3.90 4.81 -7.14
C SER A 201 4.22 4.03 -5.87
N SER A 202 4.20 2.71 -5.96
CA SER A 202 4.68 1.83 -4.90
C SER A 202 6.12 2.15 -4.53
N GLY A 203 6.45 1.98 -3.24
CA GLY A 203 7.80 2.23 -2.70
C GLY A 203 8.04 3.66 -2.24
N THR A 204 7.08 4.58 -2.45
CA THR A 204 7.14 5.95 -1.94
C THR A 204 6.94 5.98 -0.42
N TYR A 205 7.77 6.77 0.26
CA TYR A 205 7.67 7.08 1.69
C TYR A 205 7.09 8.48 1.85
N VAL A 206 5.82 8.59 2.26
CA VAL A 206 5.16 9.90 2.46
C VAL A 206 5.82 10.69 3.60
N ARG A 207 6.39 9.99 4.60
CA ARG A 207 7.23 10.60 5.65
C ARG A 207 8.45 11.32 5.09
N ALA A 208 9.16 10.67 4.17
CA ALA A 208 10.29 11.30 3.49
C ALA A 208 9.86 12.48 2.60
N LEU A 209 8.67 12.44 1.98
CA LEU A 209 8.13 13.61 1.27
C LEU A 209 7.90 14.81 2.20
N ALA A 210 7.39 14.56 3.41
CA ALA A 210 7.21 15.61 4.42
C ALA A 210 8.56 16.22 4.83
N ARG A 211 9.57 15.39 5.12
CA ARG A 211 10.94 15.83 5.39
C ARG A 211 11.48 16.69 4.24
N ASP A 212 11.43 16.17 3.01
CA ASP A 212 11.98 16.84 1.82
C ASP A 212 11.26 18.17 1.52
N LEU A 213 9.94 18.24 1.79
CA LEU A 213 9.17 19.48 1.71
C LEU A 213 9.64 20.50 2.76
N GLY A 214 9.81 20.08 4.01
CA GLY A 214 10.30 20.92 5.09
C GLY A 214 11.71 21.43 4.84
N GLU A 215 12.58 20.60 4.27
CA GLU A 215 13.93 21.00 3.83
C GLU A 215 13.89 22.03 2.70
N ALA A 216 13.05 21.79 1.66
CA ALA A 216 12.89 22.71 0.54
C ALA A 216 12.36 24.11 0.97
N LEU A 217 11.56 24.17 2.04
CA LEU A 217 11.05 25.41 2.63
C LEU A 217 11.99 26.01 3.68
N GLY A 218 13.04 25.30 4.10
CA GLY A 218 14.05 25.75 5.06
C GLY A 218 13.61 25.72 6.53
N CYS A 219 12.46 25.11 6.85
CA CYS A 219 11.91 25.10 8.21
C CYS A 219 11.83 23.71 8.86
N GLY A 220 12.15 22.64 8.11
CA GLY A 220 11.95 21.25 8.56
C GLY A 220 10.47 20.89 8.65
N ALA A 221 10.18 19.58 8.59
CA ALA A 221 8.81 19.08 8.73
C ALA A 221 8.77 17.60 9.12
N HIS A 222 7.58 17.16 9.57
CA HIS A 222 7.22 15.76 9.78
C HIS A 222 5.73 15.55 9.54
N LEU A 223 5.27 14.28 9.48
CA LEU A 223 3.85 13.95 9.41
C LEU A 223 3.21 13.95 10.80
N THR A 224 2.07 14.61 10.95
CA THR A 224 1.22 14.48 12.14
C THR A 224 0.04 13.54 11.92
N ALA A 225 -0.37 13.32 10.68
CA ALA A 225 -1.37 12.33 10.29
C ALA A 225 -1.06 11.74 8.92
N LEU A 226 -1.43 10.48 8.74
CA LEU A 226 -1.33 9.77 7.46
C LEU A 226 -2.49 8.79 7.32
N ARG A 227 -3.23 8.88 6.21
CA ARG A 227 -4.32 7.98 5.88
C ARG A 227 -4.19 7.48 4.44
N ARG A 228 -4.09 6.18 4.24
CA ARG A 228 -4.12 5.62 2.88
C ARG A 228 -5.57 5.47 2.42
N THR A 229 -5.94 6.26 1.42
CA THR A 229 -7.31 6.29 0.88
C THR A 229 -7.51 5.30 -0.24
N SER A 230 -6.44 4.95 -1.01
CA SER A 230 -6.59 3.94 -2.07
C SER A 230 -5.33 3.12 -2.32
N VAL A 231 -5.53 1.91 -2.89
CA VAL A 231 -4.48 1.00 -3.41
C VAL A 231 -4.99 0.42 -4.72
N GLY A 232 -4.41 0.83 -5.86
CA GLY A 232 -4.91 0.44 -7.18
C GLY A 232 -6.40 0.74 -7.31
N PRO A 233 -7.25 -0.23 -7.71
CA PRO A 233 -8.68 -0.02 -7.91
C PRO A 233 -9.53 -0.08 -6.63
N PHE A 234 -8.92 -0.20 -5.44
CA PHE A 234 -9.63 -0.33 -4.18
C PHE A 234 -9.55 0.96 -3.37
N ASP A 235 -10.69 1.41 -2.83
CA ASP A 235 -10.80 2.60 -2.01
C ASP A 235 -11.14 2.26 -0.55
N VAL A 236 -10.76 3.16 0.36
CA VAL A 236 -10.97 2.97 1.80
C VAL A 236 -12.46 2.95 2.18
N ASP A 237 -13.31 3.59 1.38
CA ASP A 237 -14.77 3.61 1.61
C ASP A 237 -15.42 2.22 1.43
N GLU A 238 -14.73 1.29 0.78
CA GLU A 238 -15.13 -0.10 0.65
C GLU A 238 -14.64 -0.98 1.81
N ALA A 239 -13.74 -0.44 2.63
CA ALA A 239 -13.11 -1.17 3.71
C ALA A 239 -13.98 -1.15 4.98
N ARG A 240 -13.95 -2.25 5.70
CA ARG A 240 -14.59 -2.35 7.02
C ARG A 240 -13.61 -1.99 8.13
N GLY A 241 -14.09 -1.37 9.19
CA GLY A 241 -13.32 -1.20 10.42
C GLY A 241 -12.94 -2.57 11.03
N LEU A 242 -11.77 -2.65 11.66
CA LEU A 242 -11.30 -3.91 12.26
C LEU A 242 -12.26 -4.43 13.33
N ALA A 243 -12.84 -3.54 14.14
CA ALA A 243 -13.81 -3.89 15.17
C ALA A 243 -15.15 -4.36 14.56
N GLU A 244 -15.58 -3.72 13.47
CA GLU A 244 -16.78 -4.08 12.72
C GLU A 244 -16.65 -5.50 12.12
N ALA A 245 -15.52 -5.79 11.47
CA ALA A 245 -15.26 -7.12 10.92
C ALA A 245 -15.23 -8.21 12.02
N SER A 246 -14.74 -7.87 13.23
CA SER A 246 -14.80 -8.81 14.38
C SER A 246 -16.23 -9.06 14.83
N ALA A 247 -17.03 -7.99 14.98
CA ALA A 247 -18.42 -8.09 15.41
C ALA A 247 -19.29 -8.86 14.40
N GLU A 248 -19.07 -8.69 13.08
CA GLU A 248 -19.74 -9.50 12.07
C GLU A 248 -19.50 -11.00 12.25
N VAL A 249 -18.23 -11.41 12.47
CA VAL A 249 -17.88 -12.82 12.66
C VAL A 249 -18.49 -13.37 13.95
N GLU A 250 -18.49 -12.60 15.04
CA GLU A 250 -19.09 -12.97 16.31
C GLU A 250 -20.61 -13.15 16.19
N SER A 251 -21.28 -12.26 15.46
CA SER A 251 -22.70 -12.35 15.18
C SER A 251 -23.02 -13.54 14.30
N GLY A 252 -22.27 -13.67 13.20
CA GLY A 252 -22.46 -14.74 12.20
C GLY A 252 -22.23 -16.14 12.74
N ALA A 253 -21.49 -16.29 13.84
CA ALA A 253 -21.32 -17.58 14.51
C ALA A 253 -22.64 -18.16 15.07
N ASN A 254 -23.67 -17.33 15.24
CA ASN A 254 -25.00 -17.74 15.71
C ASN A 254 -26.02 -17.92 14.58
N ASP A 255 -25.61 -17.72 13.31
CA ASP A 255 -26.48 -17.96 12.14
C ASP A 255 -26.70 -19.47 11.93
N ASP A 256 -27.72 -19.82 11.15
CA ASP A 256 -27.96 -21.21 10.70
C ASP A 256 -28.10 -21.25 9.16
N PRO A 257 -27.09 -21.75 8.44
CA PRO A 257 -25.77 -22.23 8.91
C PRO A 257 -24.87 -21.05 9.39
N PRO A 258 -23.90 -21.31 10.30
CA PRO A 258 -22.98 -20.28 10.77
C PRO A 258 -22.23 -19.61 9.63
N SER A 259 -22.16 -18.27 9.66
CA SER A 259 -21.39 -17.46 8.71
C SER A 259 -20.03 -17.01 9.31
N GLY A 260 -19.02 -16.87 8.45
CA GLY A 260 -17.67 -16.51 8.82
C GLY A 260 -17.26 -15.13 8.29
N LEU A 261 -15.96 -14.87 8.33
CA LEU A 261 -15.38 -13.66 7.78
C LEU A 261 -15.65 -13.54 6.27
N ARG A 262 -16.36 -12.51 5.86
CA ARG A 262 -16.65 -12.25 4.45
C ARG A 262 -15.43 -11.65 3.75
N THR A 263 -15.10 -12.16 2.59
CA THR A 263 -14.03 -11.66 1.72
C THR A 263 -14.59 -11.20 0.38
N LEU A 264 -13.89 -10.27 -0.27
CA LEU A 264 -14.12 -9.92 -1.67
C LEU A 264 -13.63 -11.09 -2.54
N PRO A 265 -14.50 -11.72 -3.36
CA PRO A 265 -14.13 -12.86 -4.18
C PRO A 265 -12.95 -12.55 -5.12
N LEU A 266 -12.03 -13.50 -5.29
CA LEU A 266 -10.86 -13.31 -6.17
C LEU A 266 -11.22 -13.00 -7.61
N ALA A 267 -12.32 -13.57 -8.13
CA ALA A 267 -12.80 -13.29 -9.47
C ALA A 267 -13.18 -11.81 -9.65
N GLU A 268 -13.88 -11.24 -8.68
CA GLU A 268 -14.24 -9.82 -8.68
C GLU A 268 -12.99 -8.94 -8.52
N ALA A 269 -12.13 -9.26 -7.58
CA ALA A 269 -10.88 -8.53 -7.37
C ALA A 269 -10.00 -8.52 -8.65
N ALA A 270 -9.93 -9.66 -9.35
CA ALA A 270 -9.14 -9.77 -10.57
C ALA A 270 -9.73 -8.95 -11.73
N ARG A 271 -11.05 -8.92 -11.89
CA ARG A 271 -11.72 -8.09 -12.91
C ARG A 271 -11.50 -6.60 -12.69
N ARG A 272 -11.33 -6.18 -11.44
CA ARG A 272 -11.00 -4.77 -11.08
C ARG A 272 -9.52 -4.43 -11.35
N CYS A 273 -8.63 -5.42 -11.25
CA CYS A 273 -7.19 -5.21 -11.34
C CYS A 273 -6.63 -5.37 -12.76
N PHE A 274 -7.20 -6.26 -13.59
CA PHE A 274 -6.60 -6.70 -14.85
C PHE A 274 -7.62 -6.78 -15.98
N PRO A 275 -7.18 -6.67 -17.25
CA PRO A 275 -8.00 -7.04 -18.40
C PRO A 275 -8.51 -8.47 -18.24
N ALA A 276 -9.79 -8.69 -18.50
CA ALA A 276 -10.42 -10.00 -18.41
C ALA A 276 -10.29 -10.76 -19.74
N LEU A 277 -9.92 -12.04 -19.67
CA LEU A 277 -9.92 -13.00 -20.77
C LEU A 277 -10.90 -14.12 -20.46
N GLU A 278 -11.97 -14.22 -21.23
CA GLU A 278 -12.89 -15.33 -21.16
C GLU A 278 -12.28 -16.55 -21.88
N LEU A 279 -12.12 -17.65 -21.14
CA LEU A 279 -11.54 -18.90 -21.62
C LEU A 279 -12.65 -19.88 -21.98
N SER A 280 -12.42 -20.72 -22.99
CA SER A 280 -13.26 -21.90 -23.18
C SER A 280 -12.99 -22.95 -22.08
N HIS A 281 -13.85 -23.95 -21.96
CA HIS A 281 -13.65 -25.07 -21.03
C HIS A 281 -12.29 -25.78 -21.25
N ASP A 282 -11.92 -26.00 -22.51
CA ASP A 282 -10.65 -26.66 -22.86
C ASP A 282 -9.44 -25.79 -22.53
N GLU A 283 -9.51 -24.47 -22.79
CA GLU A 283 -8.47 -23.53 -22.43
C GLU A 283 -8.30 -23.42 -20.93
N ALA A 284 -9.40 -23.30 -20.18
CA ALA A 284 -9.39 -23.28 -18.73
C ALA A 284 -8.76 -24.55 -18.15
N ARG A 285 -9.13 -25.70 -18.71
CA ARG A 285 -8.55 -27.00 -18.35
C ARG A 285 -7.05 -27.03 -18.61
N ALA A 286 -6.60 -26.63 -19.79
CA ALA A 286 -5.17 -26.58 -20.15
C ALA A 286 -4.38 -25.71 -19.16
N ILE A 287 -4.91 -24.52 -18.82
CA ILE A 287 -4.29 -23.59 -17.87
C ILE A 287 -4.23 -24.18 -16.46
N ARG A 288 -5.27 -24.88 -15.99
CA ARG A 288 -5.28 -25.55 -14.67
C ARG A 288 -4.13 -26.55 -14.53
N TYR A 289 -3.76 -27.21 -15.63
CA TYR A 289 -2.61 -28.11 -15.70
C TYR A 289 -1.27 -27.39 -16.00
N GLY A 290 -1.24 -26.06 -15.98
CA GLY A 290 -0.02 -25.27 -16.21
C GLY A 290 0.40 -25.13 -17.67
N GLN A 291 -0.43 -25.57 -18.62
CA GLN A 291 -0.16 -25.45 -20.05
C GLN A 291 -0.38 -24.00 -20.53
N GLY A 292 0.40 -23.57 -21.50
CA GLY A 292 0.22 -22.24 -22.12
C GLY A 292 -0.69 -22.30 -23.35
N LEU A 293 -1.46 -21.24 -23.55
CA LEU A 293 -2.28 -21.04 -24.75
C LEU A 293 -1.47 -20.41 -25.90
N PRO A 294 -1.96 -20.44 -27.15
CA PRO A 294 -1.41 -19.65 -28.24
C PRO A 294 -1.35 -18.14 -27.88
N SER A 295 -0.39 -17.41 -28.41
CA SER A 295 -0.15 -16.01 -28.04
C SER A 295 -1.29 -15.06 -28.41
N ASP A 296 -2.05 -15.39 -29.44
CA ASP A 296 -3.23 -14.66 -29.91
C ASP A 296 -4.41 -14.72 -28.94
N ALA A 297 -4.43 -15.71 -28.02
CA ALA A 297 -5.43 -15.78 -26.97
C ALA A 297 -5.47 -14.48 -26.15
N LEU A 298 -4.31 -13.87 -25.85
CA LEU A 298 -4.25 -12.60 -25.09
C LEU A 298 -4.85 -11.41 -25.87
N ALA A 299 -4.95 -11.48 -27.19
CA ALA A 299 -5.58 -10.42 -27.99
C ALA A 299 -7.11 -10.34 -27.78
N ARG A 300 -7.70 -11.41 -27.26
CA ARG A 300 -9.14 -11.47 -26.92
C ARG A 300 -9.46 -10.83 -25.56
N ALA A 301 -8.43 -10.46 -24.78
CA ALA A 301 -8.66 -9.82 -23.48
C ALA A 301 -9.38 -8.47 -23.68
N GLY A 302 -10.31 -8.18 -22.80
CA GLY A 302 -11.03 -6.90 -22.75
C GLY A 302 -10.10 -5.72 -22.49
N ALA A 303 -10.66 -4.51 -22.47
CA ALA A 303 -9.94 -3.30 -22.12
C ALA A 303 -9.40 -3.40 -20.65
N ALA A 304 -8.25 -2.77 -20.42
CA ALA A 304 -7.74 -2.63 -19.06
C ALA A 304 -8.69 -1.74 -18.24
N PRO A 305 -9.00 -2.11 -16.98
CA PRO A 305 -9.71 -1.22 -16.07
C PRO A 305 -8.96 0.12 -15.91
N GLU A 306 -9.69 1.21 -15.69
CA GLU A 306 -9.12 2.56 -15.58
C GLU A 306 -8.00 2.66 -14.52
N ARG A 307 -8.18 2.00 -13.38
CA ARG A 307 -7.20 1.93 -12.29
C ARG A 307 -6.54 0.54 -12.22
N SER A 308 -6.25 -0.04 -13.38
CA SER A 308 -5.63 -1.36 -13.47
C SER A 308 -4.25 -1.39 -12.80
N VAL A 309 -3.89 -2.56 -12.26
CA VAL A 309 -2.54 -2.79 -11.73
C VAL A 309 -1.60 -3.07 -12.90
N THR A 310 -0.63 -2.18 -13.13
CA THR A 310 0.29 -2.29 -14.27
C THR A 310 1.39 -3.33 -14.05
N ALA A 311 1.92 -3.90 -15.13
CA ALA A 311 2.96 -4.94 -15.09
C ALA A 311 4.27 -4.51 -14.42
N LYS A 312 4.57 -3.21 -14.32
CA LYS A 312 5.73 -2.68 -13.56
C LYS A 312 5.70 -3.09 -12.08
N ALA A 313 4.52 -3.37 -11.55
CA ALA A 313 4.31 -3.81 -10.20
C ALA A 313 4.89 -5.20 -9.90
N VAL A 314 4.93 -6.10 -10.88
CA VAL A 314 5.34 -7.49 -10.70
C VAL A 314 6.86 -7.64 -10.65
N THR A 315 7.60 -6.83 -11.40
CA THR A 315 9.08 -6.85 -11.43
C THR A 315 9.70 -6.25 -10.17
N ALA A 316 9.11 -5.21 -9.59
CA ALA A 316 9.65 -4.57 -8.39
C ALA A 316 9.60 -5.45 -7.13
N SER A 317 8.62 -6.38 -7.03
CA SER A 317 8.50 -7.26 -5.86
C SER A 317 9.48 -8.45 -5.84
N ARG A 318 10.03 -8.85 -7.01
CA ARG A 318 10.97 -9.97 -7.11
C ARG A 318 12.44 -9.61 -6.88
N SER A 319 12.82 -8.34 -7.00
CA SER A 319 14.22 -7.91 -6.87
C SER A 319 14.68 -7.72 -5.41
N ALA A 320 13.81 -7.89 -4.42
CA ALA A 320 14.14 -7.60 -3.02
C ALA A 320 14.60 -8.82 -2.19
N ASP A 321 14.36 -10.07 -2.63
CA ASP A 321 14.62 -11.24 -1.78
C ASP A 321 15.36 -12.44 -2.43
N ASP A 322 15.54 -12.52 -3.77
CA ASP A 322 16.24 -13.63 -4.40
C ASP A 322 17.26 -13.16 -5.42
N GLY A 323 18.55 -13.38 -5.10
CA GLY A 323 19.70 -13.09 -5.95
C GLY A 323 19.84 -14.02 -7.17
N HIS A 324 18.81 -14.17 -7.98
CA HIS A 324 18.86 -14.84 -9.27
C HIS A 324 18.60 -13.85 -10.39
N ALA A 325 19.59 -13.71 -11.27
CA ALA A 325 19.52 -12.91 -12.48
C ALA A 325 18.32 -13.34 -13.34
N ALA A 326 17.40 -12.40 -13.61
CA ALA A 326 16.31 -12.60 -14.54
C ALA A 326 16.85 -12.60 -15.97
N ASP A 327 16.56 -13.68 -16.68
CA ASP A 327 16.78 -13.82 -18.12
C ASP A 327 15.96 -12.76 -18.87
N GLY A 328 16.66 -11.81 -19.53
CA GLY A 328 16.04 -10.67 -20.21
C GLY A 328 15.41 -11.10 -21.55
N GLY A 329 14.08 -11.21 -21.56
CA GLY A 329 13.33 -11.51 -22.78
C GLY A 329 11.86 -11.12 -22.72
N ASP A 330 11.47 -10.06 -23.42
CA ASP A 330 10.08 -9.68 -23.78
C ASP A 330 9.11 -9.37 -22.61
N GLU A 331 9.51 -8.54 -21.67
CA GLU A 331 8.74 -8.12 -20.48
C GLU A 331 7.94 -6.83 -20.69
N GLY A 332 7.15 -6.74 -21.76
CA GLY A 332 6.45 -5.50 -22.12
C GLY A 332 4.93 -5.56 -22.18
N ARG A 333 4.26 -6.67 -21.87
CA ARG A 333 2.79 -6.76 -22.01
C ARG A 333 2.14 -7.30 -20.78
N GLY A 334 1.12 -6.53 -20.31
CA GLY A 334 0.43 -6.65 -19.05
C GLY A 334 -0.07 -8.05 -18.67
N VAL A 335 -0.32 -8.21 -17.39
CA VAL A 335 -1.00 -9.38 -16.83
C VAL A 335 -2.47 -9.32 -17.21
N VAL A 336 -3.05 -10.48 -17.57
CA VAL A 336 -4.46 -10.66 -17.94
C VAL A 336 -5.06 -11.71 -17.00
N ALA A 337 -6.28 -11.47 -16.52
CA ALA A 337 -7.02 -12.43 -15.70
C ALA A 337 -7.87 -13.36 -16.56
N GLY A 338 -7.60 -14.66 -16.51
CA GLY A 338 -8.33 -15.68 -17.25
C GLY A 338 -9.46 -16.28 -16.42
N PHE A 339 -10.69 -16.22 -16.98
CA PHE A 339 -11.90 -16.72 -16.35
C PHE A 339 -12.46 -17.88 -17.16
N ASP A 340 -12.96 -18.93 -16.49
CA ASP A 340 -13.69 -19.98 -17.17
C ASP A 340 -15.15 -19.56 -17.48
N PRO A 341 -15.92 -20.38 -18.24
CA PRO A 341 -17.31 -20.04 -18.58
C PRO A 341 -18.25 -19.90 -17.38
N ASP A 342 -17.88 -20.42 -16.22
CA ASP A 342 -18.63 -20.26 -14.97
C ASP A 342 -18.23 -18.98 -14.22
N GLY A 343 -17.35 -18.16 -14.80
CA GLY A 343 -16.85 -16.91 -14.20
C GLY A 343 -15.81 -17.10 -13.10
N ILE A 344 -15.26 -18.29 -12.91
CA ILE A 344 -14.23 -18.59 -11.92
C ILE A 344 -12.89 -18.09 -12.43
N LEU A 345 -12.15 -17.36 -11.59
CA LEU A 345 -10.77 -16.97 -11.90
C LEU A 345 -9.85 -18.20 -11.90
N VAL A 346 -9.41 -18.59 -13.09
CA VAL A 346 -8.51 -19.73 -13.28
C VAL A 346 -7.06 -19.37 -13.00
N ALA A 347 -6.58 -18.29 -13.64
CA ALA A 347 -5.18 -17.89 -13.55
C ALA A 347 -4.98 -16.43 -13.93
N LEU A 348 -3.83 -15.87 -13.52
CA LEU A 348 -3.24 -14.68 -14.13
C LEU A 348 -2.27 -15.14 -15.22
N LEU A 349 -2.35 -14.53 -16.39
CA LEU A 349 -1.62 -14.91 -17.59
C LEU A 349 -0.73 -13.76 -18.08
N THR A 350 0.41 -14.09 -18.67
CA THR A 350 1.26 -13.12 -19.37
C THR A 350 1.84 -13.75 -20.63
N ARG A 351 2.39 -12.93 -21.54
CA ARG A 351 3.13 -13.42 -22.70
C ARG A 351 4.53 -13.86 -22.27
N LYS A 352 4.87 -15.12 -22.55
CA LYS A 352 6.21 -15.67 -22.31
C LYS A 352 6.55 -16.71 -23.37
N GLY A 353 7.67 -16.54 -24.09
CA GLY A 353 8.13 -17.46 -25.13
C GLY A 353 7.09 -17.65 -26.25
N GLY A 354 6.47 -16.57 -26.73
CA GLY A 354 5.47 -16.64 -27.80
C GLY A 354 4.14 -17.32 -27.44
N ARG A 355 3.87 -17.55 -26.15
CA ARG A 355 2.62 -18.17 -25.65
C ARG A 355 2.03 -17.35 -24.51
N ALA A 356 0.71 -17.46 -24.32
CA ALA A 356 0.07 -16.99 -23.08
C ALA A 356 0.31 -18.05 -22.00
N ARG A 357 1.08 -17.71 -20.97
CA ARG A 357 1.43 -18.64 -19.87
C ARG A 357 0.90 -18.17 -18.53
N PRO A 358 0.43 -19.08 -17.67
CA PRO A 358 0.05 -18.72 -16.32
C PRO A 358 1.28 -18.27 -15.50
N VAL A 359 1.19 -17.10 -14.87
CA VAL A 359 2.11 -16.64 -13.84
C VAL A 359 1.62 -16.99 -12.45
N LEU A 360 0.31 -17.20 -12.32
CA LEU A 360 -0.34 -17.62 -11.09
C LEU A 360 -1.59 -18.42 -11.41
N VAL A 361 -1.62 -19.71 -11.05
CA VAL A 361 -2.84 -20.55 -11.11
C VAL A 361 -3.54 -20.46 -9.76
N LEU A 362 -4.80 -20.04 -9.77
CA LEU A 362 -5.63 -19.82 -8.57
C LEU A 362 -6.67 -20.92 -8.38
N SER A 363 -7.11 -21.54 -9.48
CA SER A 363 -8.01 -22.71 -9.47
C SER A 363 -7.32 -23.88 -10.17
N PRO A 364 -6.42 -24.62 -9.50
CA PRO A 364 -5.78 -25.80 -10.08
C PRO A 364 -6.80 -26.91 -10.33
N ALA A 365 -6.42 -27.87 -11.19
CA ALA A 365 -7.24 -29.06 -11.52
C ALA A 365 -7.51 -29.94 -10.29
#